data_8a83806aec5bb8ca3f698b539c222dcb
#
_entry.id   8a83806aec5bb8ca3f698b539c222dcb
#
_cell.length_a   1.000
_cell.length_b   1.000
_cell.length_c   1.000
_cell.angle_alpha   90.00
_cell.angle_beta   90.00
_cell.angle_gamma   90.00
#
_symmetry.space_group_name_H-M   'P 1'
#
loop_
_entity.id
_entity.type
_entity.pdbx_description
1 polymer ?
#
loop_
_entity_poly.entity_id
_entity_poly.type
_entity_poly.pdbx_seq_one_letter_code
_entity_poly.pdbx_strand_id
1 'polypeptide(L)'
;MWFGDLVTLRWWDDIWLNESFAEYMGYQTLAEASTRFADTWTEFAVSRKTWGYEADQRPSTHPVAPDDVPDTAAALLNFDGISYAKGASALRQLVAWLGEKDFLAGINTHFARHKFANASLADFLDSLASATERDVHAWAESWLRTTGVDTLTPEPDETGTRLTVRHEGTRPHRVRLGLWDLDPEGTPRRRPDTWLDLTPGTPTTVTVDAPRPALVLLNDHDHTYAKTGFDDVSHATLTAHLSGITDPLSRAVVWTALRNAVRDNRLAPADYLAVVRAHLPHEDDAAVVRGVLQFAHTQVADQYTTAERRPEALALLGDTCRDLLRRTEDGHNPSLRLTAVRNLLHLATRPETLQDWYDNGTVPGGPALDPELRWTLLTRLAVLGATDEAAIAAALDRDPSATGHEGAARCRAALPVPEAKEAAFRSLFEDDSLSNYLFTATAQGFWQPEQAALLAPYVDRYYPAALALAARRGPALAQAAGKTAFPTSAVTPAHLALGEETLRTATEATPALRRALADQLDDMRRALRVREGAKD
;
A
#
# COMPACT_ATOMS: atom_id res chain seq x y z
N MET A 1 -11.78 13.52 17.71
CA MET A 1 -12.30 14.37 18.84
C MET A 1 -11.78 15.81 18.77
N TRP A 2 -10.50 16.06 18.51
CA TRP A 2 -9.94 17.41 18.53
C TRP A 2 -10.26 18.16 17.25
N PHE A 3 -9.89 17.60 16.10
CA PHE A 3 -10.33 18.06 14.80
C PHE A 3 -11.57 17.29 14.36
N GLY A 4 -12.63 18.01 14.08
CA GLY A 4 -13.94 17.45 13.73
C GLY A 4 -15.02 17.59 14.82
N ASP A 5 -14.63 17.62 16.12
CA ASP A 5 -15.56 17.81 17.25
C ASP A 5 -15.30 19.12 17.97
N LEU A 6 -14.10 19.32 18.53
CA LEU A 6 -13.76 20.53 19.30
C LEU A 6 -13.61 21.74 18.41
N VAL A 7 -12.97 21.59 17.26
CA VAL A 7 -12.85 22.56 16.18
C VAL A 7 -13.34 21.89 14.91
N THR A 8 -14.28 22.49 14.20
CA THR A 8 -14.81 21.99 12.93
C THR A 8 -14.30 22.86 11.77
N LEU A 9 -14.42 22.36 10.55
CA LEU A 9 -13.99 23.06 9.35
C LEU A 9 -15.06 24.04 8.86
N ARG A 10 -14.65 25.10 8.18
CA ARG A 10 -15.57 26.02 7.51
C ARG A 10 -16.16 25.44 6.25
N TRP A 11 -15.36 24.65 5.49
CA TRP A 11 -15.77 24.00 4.26
C TRP A 11 -14.99 22.70 4.00
N TRP A 12 -15.41 21.94 3.03
CA TRP A 12 -14.90 20.63 2.67
C TRP A 12 -13.51 20.65 2.01
N ASP A 13 -13.01 21.79 1.53
CA ASP A 13 -11.64 21.96 1.02
C ASP A 13 -10.57 21.66 2.10
N ASP A 14 -10.92 21.88 3.37
CA ASP A 14 -10.04 21.65 4.51
C ASP A 14 -10.28 20.30 5.20
N ILE A 15 -11.09 19.38 4.63
CA ILE A 15 -11.41 18.08 5.26
C ILE A 15 -10.16 17.26 5.57
N TRP A 16 -9.11 17.40 4.76
CA TRP A 16 -7.83 16.76 4.98
C TRP A 16 -7.28 17.02 6.38
N LEU A 17 -7.51 18.20 6.94
CA LEU A 17 -6.99 18.56 8.27
C LEU A 17 -7.59 17.68 9.35
N ASN A 18 -8.88 17.33 9.28
CA ASN A 18 -9.49 16.38 10.19
C ASN A 18 -8.88 14.98 10.00
N GLU A 19 -8.84 14.51 8.76
CA GLU A 19 -8.46 13.14 8.43
C GLU A 19 -6.96 12.88 8.63
N SER A 20 -6.11 13.76 8.09
CA SER A 20 -4.66 13.68 8.26
C SER A 20 -4.24 13.84 9.71
N PHE A 21 -4.88 14.76 10.44
CA PHE A 21 -4.53 15.02 11.83
C PHE A 21 -4.98 13.89 12.74
N ALA A 22 -6.17 13.33 12.51
CA ALA A 22 -6.65 12.17 13.25
C ALA A 22 -5.72 10.97 13.03
N GLU A 23 -5.28 10.75 11.81
CA GLU A 23 -4.34 9.67 11.49
C GLU A 23 -2.97 9.91 12.14
N TYR A 24 -2.36 11.08 11.96
CA TYR A 24 -1.07 11.42 12.57
C TYR A 24 -1.11 11.29 14.11
N MET A 25 -2.08 11.93 14.76
CA MET A 25 -2.20 11.91 16.21
C MET A 25 -2.55 10.53 16.76
N GLY A 26 -3.31 9.74 16.00
CA GLY A 26 -3.60 8.35 16.35
C GLY A 26 -2.31 7.52 16.45
N TYR A 27 -1.47 7.56 15.42
CA TYR A 27 -0.18 6.85 15.41
C TYR A 27 0.79 7.41 16.45
N GLN A 28 0.93 8.73 16.56
CA GLN A 28 1.84 9.37 17.49
C GLN A 28 1.46 9.08 18.96
N THR A 29 0.19 9.25 19.30
CA THR A 29 -0.29 8.99 20.66
C THR A 29 -0.14 7.51 21.03
N LEU A 30 -0.43 6.59 20.10
CA LEU A 30 -0.30 5.16 20.35
C LEU A 30 1.17 4.76 20.57
N ALA A 31 2.09 5.32 19.78
CA ALA A 31 3.53 5.07 19.92
C ALA A 31 4.09 5.59 21.27
N GLU A 32 3.59 6.73 21.75
CA GLU A 32 4.06 7.33 23.01
C GLU A 32 3.38 6.74 24.26
N ALA A 33 2.07 6.46 24.17
CA ALA A 33 1.29 6.05 25.34
C ALA A 33 1.36 4.55 25.64
N SER A 34 1.88 3.73 24.73
CA SER A 34 1.84 2.27 24.85
C SER A 34 3.18 1.63 24.49
N THR A 35 3.74 0.90 25.42
CA THR A 35 4.92 0.03 25.16
C THR A 35 4.58 -1.16 24.28
N ARG A 36 3.30 -1.61 24.28
CA ARG A 36 2.83 -2.73 23.45
C ARG A 36 2.78 -2.37 21.95
N PHE A 37 2.57 -1.10 21.64
CA PHE A 37 2.40 -0.58 20.28
C PHE A 37 3.43 0.50 19.94
N ALA A 38 4.62 0.44 20.55
CA ALA A 38 5.69 1.40 20.33
C ALA A 38 6.12 1.49 18.85
N ASP A 39 6.07 0.36 18.13
CA ASP A 39 6.48 0.26 16.73
C ASP A 39 5.35 0.57 15.72
N THR A 40 4.31 1.28 16.17
CA THR A 40 3.14 1.59 15.33
C THR A 40 3.49 2.36 14.05
N TRP A 41 4.56 3.19 14.06
CA TRP A 41 5.04 3.89 12.87
C TRP A 41 5.62 2.94 11.81
N THR A 42 6.05 1.74 12.20
CA THR A 42 6.46 0.69 11.25
C THR A 42 5.28 0.23 10.39
N GLU A 43 4.13 0.00 11.02
CA GLU A 43 2.88 -0.31 10.30
C GLU A 43 2.47 0.83 9.35
N PHE A 44 2.54 2.08 9.83
CA PHE A 44 2.26 3.24 8.99
C PHE A 44 3.16 3.27 7.74
N ALA A 45 4.47 3.08 7.90
CA ALA A 45 5.44 3.15 6.80
C ALA A 45 5.20 2.10 5.71
N VAL A 46 4.86 0.86 6.07
CA VAL A 46 4.70 -0.25 5.10
C VAL A 46 3.28 -0.40 4.57
N SER A 47 2.27 0.13 5.23
CA SER A 47 0.86 -0.01 4.88
C SER A 47 0.25 1.32 4.43
N ARG A 48 0.06 2.25 5.36
CA ARG A 48 -0.64 3.51 5.10
C ARG A 48 0.12 4.39 4.11
N LYS A 49 1.40 4.60 4.34
CA LYS A 49 2.23 5.44 3.48
C LYS A 49 2.36 4.88 2.06
N THR A 50 2.41 3.56 1.90
CA THR A 50 2.41 2.94 0.57
C THR A 50 1.09 3.18 -0.17
N TRP A 51 -0.04 3.20 0.52
CA TRP A 51 -1.33 3.61 -0.06
C TRP A 51 -1.30 5.07 -0.53
N GLY A 52 -0.69 5.97 0.26
CA GLY A 52 -0.43 7.36 -0.14
C GLY A 52 0.41 7.44 -1.42
N TYR A 53 1.54 6.73 -1.47
CA TYR A 53 2.40 6.70 -2.66
C TYR A 53 1.69 6.16 -3.90
N GLU A 54 0.83 5.16 -3.77
CA GLU A 54 0.05 4.65 -4.88
C GLU A 54 -0.96 5.68 -5.40
N ALA A 55 -1.71 6.31 -4.50
CA ALA A 55 -2.71 7.32 -4.86
C ALA A 55 -2.07 8.54 -5.53
N ASP A 56 -0.95 9.02 -4.99
CA ASP A 56 -0.29 10.25 -5.43
C ASP A 56 0.52 10.12 -6.73
N GLN A 57 0.72 8.89 -7.22
CA GLN A 57 1.38 8.61 -8.50
C GLN A 57 0.40 8.23 -9.63
N ARG A 58 -0.91 8.24 -9.37
CA ARG A 58 -1.98 7.94 -10.33
C ARG A 58 -2.49 9.21 -11.01
N PRO A 59 -3.18 9.09 -12.15
CA PRO A 59 -3.82 10.22 -12.83
C PRO A 59 -4.83 10.97 -11.98
N SER A 60 -5.43 10.30 -10.99
CA SER A 60 -6.38 10.89 -10.05
C SER A 60 -5.76 11.66 -8.90
N THR A 61 -4.42 11.86 -8.90
CA THR A 61 -3.74 12.62 -7.85
C THR A 61 -4.30 14.03 -7.70
N HIS A 62 -4.27 14.53 -6.49
CA HIS A 62 -4.69 15.89 -6.13
C HIS A 62 -3.81 16.45 -4.99
N PRO A 63 -3.77 17.75 -4.76
CA PRO A 63 -3.13 18.31 -3.56
C PRO A 63 -3.77 17.79 -2.28
N VAL A 64 -3.01 17.74 -1.18
CA VAL A 64 -3.54 17.39 0.15
C VAL A 64 -4.67 18.38 0.52
N ALA A 65 -4.44 19.67 0.31
CA ALA A 65 -5.42 20.73 0.49
C ALA A 65 -5.77 21.33 -0.90
N PRO A 66 -6.79 20.82 -1.59
CA PRO A 66 -7.23 21.39 -2.88
C PRO A 66 -7.87 22.76 -2.69
N ASP A 67 -7.79 23.61 -3.72
CA ASP A 67 -8.39 24.97 -3.68
C ASP A 67 -9.89 24.99 -4.02
N ASP A 68 -10.37 23.96 -4.72
CA ASP A 68 -11.75 23.90 -5.22
C ASP A 68 -12.40 22.55 -4.86
N VAL A 69 -13.32 22.60 -3.91
CA VAL A 69 -14.21 21.48 -3.54
C VAL A 69 -15.65 22.01 -3.54
N PRO A 70 -16.34 21.95 -4.70
CA PRO A 70 -17.62 22.65 -4.87
C PRO A 70 -18.74 22.04 -4.04
N ASP A 71 -18.70 20.75 -3.73
CA ASP A 71 -19.76 20.05 -3.01
C ASP A 71 -19.24 18.79 -2.27
N THR A 72 -20.14 18.14 -1.54
CA THR A 72 -19.84 16.93 -0.78
C THR A 72 -19.49 15.72 -1.66
N ALA A 73 -20.00 15.65 -2.88
CA ALA A 73 -19.67 14.56 -3.80
C ALA A 73 -18.22 14.68 -4.28
N ALA A 74 -17.75 15.88 -4.59
CA ALA A 74 -16.36 16.18 -4.90
C ALA A 74 -15.45 15.90 -3.68
N ALA A 75 -15.88 16.28 -2.47
CA ALA A 75 -15.15 15.98 -1.25
C ALA A 75 -14.95 14.48 -1.05
N LEU A 76 -15.99 13.66 -1.25
CA LEU A 76 -15.93 12.21 -1.09
C LEU A 76 -14.93 11.54 -2.05
N LEU A 77 -14.69 12.09 -3.22
CA LEU A 77 -13.68 11.58 -4.16
C LEU A 77 -12.25 11.73 -3.63
N ASN A 78 -12.03 12.64 -2.69
CA ASN A 78 -10.74 12.93 -2.09
C ASN A 78 -10.50 12.14 -0.79
N PHE A 79 -11.40 11.24 -0.38
CA PHE A 79 -11.20 10.32 0.76
C PHE A 79 -10.31 9.15 0.33
N ASP A 80 -9.03 9.42 0.15
CA ASP A 80 -8.05 8.48 -0.37
C ASP A 80 -6.71 8.54 0.38
N GLY A 81 -5.70 7.84 -0.13
CA GLY A 81 -4.36 7.81 0.46
C GLY A 81 -3.68 9.18 0.54
N ILE A 82 -4.14 10.18 -0.23
CA ILE A 82 -3.59 11.53 -0.19
C ILE A 82 -4.11 12.27 1.04
N SER A 83 -5.42 12.33 1.23
CA SER A 83 -6.02 13.03 2.38
C SER A 83 -5.69 12.38 3.72
N TYR A 84 -5.43 11.06 3.76
CA TYR A 84 -5.06 10.35 4.97
C TYR A 84 -3.53 10.22 5.12
N ALA A 85 -2.91 9.37 4.32
CA ALA A 85 -1.53 8.95 4.54
C ALA A 85 -0.48 9.98 4.10
N LYS A 86 -0.64 10.64 2.94
CA LYS A 86 0.24 11.74 2.55
C LYS A 86 0.10 12.90 3.52
N GLY A 87 -1.13 13.27 3.88
CA GLY A 87 -1.37 14.34 4.83
C GLY A 87 -0.78 14.06 6.22
N ALA A 88 -0.96 12.84 6.76
CA ALA A 88 -0.33 12.45 8.02
C ALA A 88 1.21 12.45 7.93
N SER A 89 1.77 12.02 6.79
CA SER A 89 3.22 12.09 6.54
C SER A 89 3.72 13.54 6.45
N ALA A 90 2.93 14.44 5.85
CA ALA A 90 3.24 15.87 5.81
C ALA A 90 3.25 16.48 7.21
N LEU A 91 2.27 16.13 8.06
CA LEU A 91 2.26 16.55 9.48
C LEU A 91 3.46 16.01 10.23
N ARG A 92 3.86 14.75 10.02
CA ARG A 92 5.07 14.18 10.61
C ARG A 92 6.33 14.93 10.18
N GLN A 93 6.41 15.29 8.89
CA GLN A 93 7.49 16.13 8.38
C GLN A 93 7.44 17.54 8.97
N LEU A 94 6.26 18.13 9.13
CA LEU A 94 6.09 19.43 9.76
C LEU A 94 6.63 19.43 11.21
N VAL A 95 6.32 18.38 11.97
CA VAL A 95 6.85 18.20 13.34
C VAL A 95 8.37 18.04 13.33
N ALA A 96 8.93 17.25 12.42
CA ALA A 96 10.38 17.12 12.29
C ALA A 96 11.05 18.46 11.91
N TRP A 97 10.38 19.26 11.10
CA TRP A 97 10.89 20.55 10.63
C TRP A 97 10.76 21.66 11.67
N LEU A 98 9.61 21.80 12.35
CA LEU A 98 9.38 22.80 13.40
C LEU A 98 10.11 22.46 14.71
N GLY A 99 10.18 21.18 15.04
CA GLY A 99 10.42 20.68 16.38
C GLY A 99 9.11 20.51 17.15
N GLU A 100 9.04 19.47 17.97
CA GLU A 100 7.85 19.06 18.71
C GLU A 100 7.29 20.18 19.60
N LYS A 101 8.18 20.90 20.31
CA LYS A 101 7.79 21.99 21.22
C LYS A 101 7.01 23.09 20.53
N ASP A 102 7.51 23.58 19.39
CA ASP A 102 6.88 24.68 18.64
C ASP A 102 5.60 24.21 17.97
N PHE A 103 5.59 22.99 17.44
CA PHE A 103 4.39 22.37 16.90
C PHE A 103 3.27 22.27 17.95
N LEU A 104 3.54 21.72 19.13
CA LEU A 104 2.54 21.60 20.20
C LEU A 104 2.08 22.97 20.71
N ALA A 105 2.95 23.96 20.80
CA ALA A 105 2.56 25.32 21.17
C ALA A 105 1.60 25.93 20.17
N GLY A 106 1.85 25.75 18.87
CA GLY A 106 0.95 26.19 17.80
C GLY A 106 -0.41 25.49 17.83
N ILE A 107 -0.42 24.16 18.05
CA ILE A 107 -1.65 23.37 18.20
C ILE A 107 -2.49 23.85 19.39
N ASN A 108 -1.85 24.04 20.55
CA ASN A 108 -2.54 24.56 21.73
C ASN A 108 -3.13 25.96 21.48
N THR A 109 -2.41 26.81 20.76
CA THR A 109 -2.90 28.13 20.35
C THR A 109 -4.13 28.00 19.44
N HIS A 110 -4.10 27.08 18.46
CA HIS A 110 -5.23 26.81 17.56
C HIS A 110 -6.48 26.40 18.34
N PHE A 111 -6.37 25.42 19.24
CA PHE A 111 -7.51 24.99 20.05
C PHE A 111 -8.00 26.07 21.01
N ALA A 112 -7.10 26.83 21.62
CA ALA A 112 -7.51 27.93 22.51
C ALA A 112 -8.33 29.00 21.79
N ARG A 113 -7.97 29.30 20.53
CA ARG A 113 -8.65 30.32 19.71
C ARG A 113 -9.96 29.84 19.10
N HIS A 114 -10.03 28.57 18.67
CA HIS A 114 -11.10 28.09 17.80
C HIS A 114 -11.98 27.00 18.42
N LYS A 115 -11.77 26.60 19.70
CA LYS A 115 -12.63 25.61 20.37
C LYS A 115 -14.11 25.99 20.31
N PHE A 116 -14.95 25.00 19.99
CA PHE A 116 -16.39 25.13 19.82
C PHE A 116 -16.80 26.04 18.65
N ALA A 117 -15.92 26.22 17.68
CA ALA A 117 -16.15 27.04 16.48
C ALA A 117 -15.58 26.37 15.24
N ASN A 118 -15.69 27.06 14.10
CA ASN A 118 -15.12 26.63 12.83
C ASN A 118 -13.77 27.34 12.58
N ALA A 119 -12.84 26.64 11.97
CA ALA A 119 -11.57 27.17 11.52
C ALA A 119 -11.25 26.72 10.09
N SER A 120 -10.36 27.44 9.42
CA SER A 120 -9.81 27.13 8.11
C SER A 120 -8.35 26.69 8.22
N LEU A 121 -7.76 26.21 7.11
CA LEU A 121 -6.33 25.97 7.01
C LEU A 121 -5.51 27.22 7.35
N ALA A 122 -5.94 28.41 6.88
CA ALA A 122 -5.26 29.66 7.20
C ALA A 122 -5.22 29.93 8.71
N ASP A 123 -6.34 29.73 9.42
CA ASP A 123 -6.41 29.88 10.88
C ASP A 123 -5.46 28.90 11.60
N PHE A 124 -5.30 27.69 11.06
CA PHE A 124 -4.36 26.70 11.57
C PHE A 124 -2.90 27.12 11.38
N LEU A 125 -2.55 27.56 10.16
CA LEU A 125 -1.19 28.04 9.84
C LEU A 125 -0.82 29.28 10.63
N ASP A 126 -1.74 30.24 10.80
CA ASP A 126 -1.53 31.43 11.65
C ASP A 126 -1.27 31.08 13.11
N SER A 127 -1.93 30.03 13.59
CA SER A 127 -1.71 29.54 14.96
C SER A 127 -0.32 28.89 15.10
N LEU A 128 0.12 28.11 14.11
CA LEU A 128 1.49 27.57 14.09
C LEU A 128 2.54 28.66 13.94
N ALA A 129 2.34 29.62 13.04
CA ALA A 129 3.24 30.77 12.81
C ALA A 129 3.46 31.60 14.08
N SER A 130 2.47 31.67 14.97
CA SER A 130 2.62 32.38 16.25
C SER A 130 3.56 31.71 17.24
N ALA A 131 3.96 30.46 16.99
CA ALA A 131 4.80 29.65 17.89
C ALA A 131 6.23 29.42 17.38
N THR A 132 6.56 29.87 16.16
CA THR A 132 7.86 29.64 15.52
C THR A 132 8.28 30.81 14.66
N GLU A 133 9.59 30.94 14.40
CA GLU A 133 10.14 31.90 13.44
C GLU A 133 10.21 31.34 12.01
N ARG A 134 9.88 30.07 11.81
CA ARG A 134 9.90 29.42 10.49
C ARG A 134 8.68 29.84 9.66
N ASP A 135 8.88 29.96 8.35
CA ASP A 135 7.79 30.33 7.42
C ASP A 135 6.87 29.12 7.13
N VAL A 136 5.87 28.94 8.01
CA VAL A 136 4.90 27.85 7.90
C VAL A 136 3.98 28.00 6.67
N HIS A 137 3.73 29.25 6.24
CA HIS A 137 2.90 29.50 5.07
C HIS A 137 3.60 29.05 3.78
N ALA A 138 4.89 29.40 3.61
CA ALA A 138 5.68 28.90 2.48
C ALA A 138 5.85 27.37 2.50
N TRP A 139 5.97 26.78 3.70
CA TRP A 139 5.98 25.33 3.85
C TRP A 139 4.65 24.72 3.38
N ALA A 140 3.50 25.27 3.78
CA ALA A 140 2.18 24.79 3.40
C ALA A 140 1.95 24.86 1.88
N GLU A 141 2.37 25.93 1.21
CA GLU A 141 2.28 26.06 -0.25
C GLU A 141 3.03 24.92 -0.95
N SER A 142 4.23 24.58 -0.49
CA SER A 142 5.00 23.51 -1.11
C SER A 142 4.50 22.11 -0.76
N TRP A 143 4.01 21.89 0.46
CA TRP A 143 3.62 20.55 0.94
C TRP A 143 2.16 20.20 0.70
N LEU A 144 1.25 21.15 0.89
CA LEU A 144 -0.19 20.91 0.90
C LEU A 144 -0.87 21.25 -0.43
N ARG A 145 -0.27 22.15 -1.24
CA ARG A 145 -0.84 22.62 -2.51
C ARG A 145 -0.27 21.95 -3.76
N THR A 146 0.66 20.99 -3.57
CA THR A 146 1.32 20.30 -4.69
C THR A 146 1.02 18.80 -4.71
N THR A 147 1.01 18.22 -5.91
CA THR A 147 0.83 16.78 -6.15
C THR A 147 2.16 16.05 -6.32
N GLY A 148 2.12 14.73 -6.32
CA GLY A 148 3.28 13.88 -6.61
C GLY A 148 4.19 13.63 -5.40
N VAL A 149 5.21 12.81 -5.62
CA VAL A 149 6.15 12.32 -4.61
C VAL A 149 7.57 12.69 -5.03
N ASP A 150 8.29 13.37 -4.17
CA ASP A 150 9.71 13.69 -4.38
C ASP A 150 10.56 12.42 -4.28
N THR A 151 11.74 12.43 -4.92
CA THR A 151 12.72 11.33 -4.83
C THR A 151 14.06 11.84 -4.32
N LEU A 152 14.62 11.14 -3.33
CA LEU A 152 15.90 11.43 -2.70
C LEU A 152 16.86 10.27 -2.95
N THR A 153 18.02 10.55 -3.56
CA THR A 153 19.03 9.53 -3.88
C THR A 153 20.39 9.95 -3.35
N PRO A 154 21.09 9.08 -2.59
CA PRO A 154 22.45 9.36 -2.15
C PRO A 154 23.44 9.13 -3.28
N GLU A 155 24.35 10.08 -3.48
CA GLU A 155 25.43 10.03 -4.48
C GLU A 155 26.76 10.22 -3.75
N PRO A 156 27.41 9.12 -3.28
CA PRO A 156 28.73 9.20 -2.68
C PRO A 156 29.79 9.50 -3.73
N ASP A 157 30.83 10.26 -3.35
CA ASP A 157 32.02 10.41 -4.17
C ASP A 157 32.84 9.09 -4.26
N GLU A 158 33.91 9.09 -5.01
CA GLU A 158 34.77 7.91 -5.20
C GLU A 158 35.33 7.35 -3.87
N THR A 159 35.55 8.20 -2.88
CA THR A 159 36.04 7.80 -1.57
C THR A 159 34.93 7.33 -0.64
N GLY A 160 33.67 7.67 -0.94
CA GLY A 160 32.49 7.42 -0.11
C GLY A 160 32.45 8.23 1.18
N THR A 161 33.31 9.23 1.33
CA THR A 161 33.35 10.11 2.50
C THR A 161 32.69 11.46 2.27
N ARG A 162 32.32 11.76 1.03
CA ARG A 162 31.52 12.92 0.66
C ARG A 162 30.26 12.46 -0.04
N LEU A 163 29.14 12.75 0.58
CA LEU A 163 27.81 12.32 0.12
C LEU A 163 27.04 13.53 -0.39
N THR A 164 26.61 13.51 -1.64
CA THR A 164 25.65 14.47 -2.19
C THR A 164 24.26 13.82 -2.25
N VAL A 165 23.23 14.52 -1.79
CA VAL A 165 21.85 14.07 -1.93
C VAL A 165 21.26 14.69 -3.19
N ARG A 166 20.97 13.86 -4.20
CA ARG A 166 20.17 14.26 -5.35
C ARG A 166 18.71 14.32 -4.95
N HIS A 167 18.09 15.47 -5.13
CA HIS A 167 16.70 15.73 -4.82
C HIS A 167 15.92 16.04 -6.10
N GLU A 168 15.02 15.14 -6.47
CA GLU A 168 14.09 15.31 -7.58
C GLU A 168 12.71 15.62 -7.00
N GLY A 169 12.29 16.87 -7.09
CA GLY A 169 11.03 17.34 -6.53
C GLY A 169 11.04 18.81 -6.17
N THR A 170 9.98 19.26 -5.50
CA THR A 170 9.74 20.70 -5.23
C THR A 170 9.58 21.03 -3.76
N ARG A 171 9.61 20.04 -2.86
CA ARG A 171 9.35 20.23 -1.42
C ARG A 171 10.64 20.31 -0.62
N PRO A 172 10.75 21.20 0.36
CA PRO A 172 11.84 21.12 1.33
C PRO A 172 11.64 19.90 2.23
N HIS A 173 12.72 19.18 2.55
CA HIS A 173 12.67 18.04 3.45
C HIS A 173 13.66 18.19 4.61
N ARG A 174 13.25 17.75 5.79
CA ARG A 174 14.14 17.51 6.92
C ARG A 174 14.14 16.01 7.20
N VAL A 175 15.28 15.36 6.99
CA VAL A 175 15.41 13.91 7.05
C VAL A 175 16.55 13.48 7.95
N ARG A 176 16.46 12.30 8.54
CA ARG A 176 17.61 11.64 9.15
C ARG A 176 18.41 10.90 8.08
N LEU A 177 19.72 11.06 8.16
CA LEU A 177 20.70 10.29 7.43
C LEU A 177 21.18 9.15 8.34
N GLY A 178 20.75 7.94 8.08
CA GLY A 178 21.27 6.73 8.70
C GLY A 178 22.52 6.24 7.97
N LEU A 179 23.60 6.04 8.73
CA LEU A 179 24.86 5.48 8.24
C LEU A 179 25.16 4.19 9.01
N TRP A 180 25.55 3.15 8.31
CA TRP A 180 25.76 1.84 8.90
C TRP A 180 27.08 1.24 8.44
N ASP A 181 27.80 0.62 9.36
CA ASP A 181 28.98 -0.20 9.10
C ASP A 181 28.61 -1.68 9.19
N LEU A 182 29.45 -2.55 8.67
CA LEU A 182 29.41 -3.98 8.97
C LEU A 182 30.50 -4.33 9.97
N ASP A 183 30.15 -5.02 11.04
CA ASP A 183 31.15 -5.58 11.94
C ASP A 183 31.85 -6.80 11.27
N PRO A 184 32.89 -7.37 11.87
CA PRO A 184 33.63 -8.51 11.30
C PRO A 184 32.75 -9.73 11.00
N GLU A 185 31.63 -9.85 11.72
CA GLU A 185 30.64 -10.92 11.56
C GLU A 185 29.59 -10.59 10.47
N GLY A 186 29.67 -9.40 9.83
CA GLY A 186 28.73 -8.94 8.81
C GLY A 186 27.42 -8.37 9.36
N THR A 187 27.36 -8.05 10.67
CA THR A 187 26.17 -7.46 11.27
C THR A 187 26.17 -5.93 11.06
N PRO A 188 25.07 -5.33 10.56
CA PRO A 188 24.96 -3.88 10.44
C PRO A 188 25.02 -3.18 11.80
N ARG A 189 25.92 -2.18 11.92
CA ARG A 189 26.12 -1.35 13.09
C ARG A 189 25.88 0.12 12.73
N ARG A 190 24.92 0.74 13.41
CA ARG A 190 24.52 2.11 13.14
C ARG A 190 25.52 3.10 13.70
N ARG A 191 25.92 4.10 12.88
CA ARG A 191 26.64 5.29 13.32
C ARG A 191 25.68 6.29 13.99
N PRO A 192 26.20 7.33 14.71
CA PRO A 192 25.36 8.41 15.22
C PRO A 192 24.55 9.09 14.10
N ASP A 193 23.32 9.46 14.42
CA ASP A 193 22.39 10.10 13.48
C ASP A 193 22.83 11.52 13.08
N THR A 194 22.53 11.86 11.82
CA THR A 194 22.68 13.22 11.32
C THR A 194 21.36 13.68 10.70
N TRP A 195 20.95 14.91 11.00
CA TRP A 195 19.82 15.54 10.34
C TRP A 195 20.30 16.33 9.11
N LEU A 196 19.56 16.21 8.02
CA LEU A 196 19.77 16.99 6.81
C LEU A 196 18.53 17.83 6.50
N ASP A 197 18.76 19.10 6.20
CA ASP A 197 17.76 19.99 5.61
C ASP A 197 18.02 20.05 4.10
N LEU A 198 17.07 19.58 3.32
CA LEU A 198 17.15 19.50 1.86
C LEU A 198 16.25 20.56 1.24
N THR A 199 16.84 21.43 0.42
CA THR A 199 16.12 22.48 -0.30
C THR A 199 16.05 22.14 -1.79
N PRO A 200 14.87 22.22 -2.42
CA PRO A 200 14.72 21.95 -3.85
C PRO A 200 15.68 22.79 -4.71
N GLY A 201 16.25 22.16 -5.73
CA GLY A 201 17.17 22.82 -6.66
C GLY A 201 18.56 23.15 -6.09
N THR A 202 18.83 22.85 -4.81
CA THR A 202 20.12 23.08 -4.17
C THR A 202 20.73 21.73 -3.75
N PRO A 203 21.88 21.31 -4.33
CA PRO A 203 22.54 20.09 -3.88
C PRO A 203 22.96 20.19 -2.42
N THR A 204 22.58 19.21 -1.62
CA THR A 204 23.02 19.10 -0.24
C THR A 204 24.15 18.10 -0.17
N THR A 205 25.33 18.57 0.25
CA THR A 205 26.52 17.72 0.41
C THR A 205 26.91 17.65 1.88
N VAL A 206 27.16 16.43 2.36
CA VAL A 206 27.63 16.16 3.72
C VAL A 206 28.92 15.36 3.68
N THR A 207 29.86 15.68 4.58
CA THR A 207 31.04 14.87 4.82
C THR A 207 30.71 13.82 5.87
N VAL A 208 31.01 12.57 5.57
CA VAL A 208 30.87 11.45 6.52
C VAL A 208 32.25 10.95 6.92
N ASP A 209 32.38 10.51 8.17
CA ASP A 209 33.65 10.03 8.68
C ASP A 209 34.10 8.76 7.94
N ALA A 210 35.42 8.65 7.70
CA ALA A 210 36.02 7.45 7.15
C ALA A 210 35.99 6.29 8.16
N PRO A 211 35.86 5.04 7.72
CA PRO A 211 35.77 4.59 6.32
C PRO A 211 34.37 4.84 5.70
N ARG A 212 34.26 4.62 4.37
CA ARG A 212 32.98 4.65 3.66
C ARG A 212 31.95 3.77 4.39
N PRO A 213 30.72 4.28 4.68
CA PRO A 213 29.66 3.45 5.24
C PRO A 213 29.29 2.29 4.31
N ALA A 214 28.98 1.14 4.86
CA ALA A 214 28.45 0.01 4.11
C ALA A 214 27.02 0.26 3.63
N LEU A 215 26.23 1.05 4.38
CA LEU A 215 24.88 1.44 4.00
C LEU A 215 24.65 2.92 4.31
N VAL A 216 24.10 3.62 3.32
CA VAL A 216 23.55 4.98 3.43
C VAL A 216 22.04 4.90 3.28
N LEU A 217 21.29 5.25 4.32
CA LEU A 217 19.82 5.24 4.35
C LEU A 217 19.30 6.67 4.53
N LEU A 218 18.77 7.26 3.48
CA LEU A 218 18.05 8.52 3.55
C LEU A 218 16.67 8.31 4.18
N ASN A 219 16.19 9.30 4.91
CA ASN A 219 14.92 9.25 5.63
C ASN A 219 14.83 8.10 6.65
N ASP A 220 15.94 7.76 7.28
CA ASP A 220 15.94 6.79 8.37
C ASP A 220 14.94 7.22 9.46
N HIS A 221 14.21 6.28 10.07
CA HIS A 221 13.04 6.52 10.93
C HIS A 221 11.83 7.23 10.28
N ASP A 222 11.80 7.36 8.97
CA ASP A 222 10.60 7.71 8.20
C ASP A 222 9.96 9.08 8.52
N HIS A 223 10.76 10.14 8.58
CA HIS A 223 10.30 11.49 8.95
C HIS A 223 9.69 12.31 7.79
N THR A 224 9.81 11.86 6.53
CA THR A 224 9.30 12.60 5.38
C THR A 224 8.53 11.72 4.40
N TYR A 225 7.76 12.36 3.53
CA TYR A 225 7.05 11.72 2.42
C TYR A 225 7.85 11.92 1.14
N ALA A 226 8.75 10.99 0.86
CA ALA A 226 9.57 10.94 -0.34
C ALA A 226 9.99 9.51 -0.65
N LYS A 227 10.16 9.17 -1.93
CA LYS A 227 10.85 7.94 -2.33
C LYS A 227 12.34 8.09 -2.07
N THR A 228 12.96 7.04 -1.55
CA THR A 228 14.41 7.01 -1.33
C THR A 228 15.07 5.97 -2.23
N GLY A 229 16.22 6.31 -2.79
CA GLY A 229 17.06 5.41 -3.54
C GLY A 229 18.30 4.98 -2.76
N PHE A 230 19.06 4.07 -3.33
CA PHE A 230 20.33 3.57 -2.79
C PHE A 230 21.44 3.73 -3.82
N ASP A 231 22.67 3.94 -3.35
CA ASP A 231 23.87 3.73 -4.14
C ASP A 231 24.19 2.23 -4.26
N ASP A 232 25.07 1.84 -5.18
CA ASP A 232 25.38 0.44 -5.49
C ASP A 232 25.90 -0.34 -4.27
N VAL A 233 26.74 0.28 -3.43
CA VAL A 233 27.28 -0.37 -2.22
C VAL A 233 26.18 -0.58 -1.17
N SER A 234 25.35 0.44 -0.96
CA SER A 234 24.19 0.33 -0.06
C SER A 234 23.21 -0.76 -0.54
N HIS A 235 22.94 -0.81 -1.85
CA HIS A 235 22.08 -1.84 -2.43
C HIS A 235 22.66 -3.25 -2.23
N ALA A 236 23.95 -3.45 -2.49
CA ALA A 236 24.62 -4.73 -2.26
C ALA A 236 24.58 -5.14 -0.77
N THR A 237 24.83 -4.18 0.12
CA THR A 237 24.75 -4.41 1.57
C THR A 237 23.34 -4.83 2.00
N LEU A 238 22.31 -4.17 1.50
CA LEU A 238 20.91 -4.53 1.82
C LEU A 238 20.54 -5.90 1.28
N THR A 239 20.96 -6.24 0.08
CA THR A 239 20.72 -7.57 -0.50
C THR A 239 21.32 -8.70 0.35
N ALA A 240 22.43 -8.44 1.05
CA ALA A 240 23.11 -9.45 1.88
C ALA A 240 22.74 -9.40 3.37
N HIS A 241 22.37 -8.22 3.91
CA HIS A 241 22.36 -7.98 5.35
C HIS A 241 21.10 -7.27 5.89
N LEU A 242 20.03 -7.09 5.10
CA LEU A 242 18.82 -6.36 5.51
C LEU A 242 18.24 -6.85 6.84
N SER A 243 18.14 -8.17 7.04
CA SER A 243 17.61 -8.75 8.29
C SER A 243 18.49 -8.51 9.52
N GLY A 244 19.74 -8.05 9.33
CA GLY A 244 20.63 -7.66 10.43
C GLY A 244 20.39 -6.25 10.97
N ILE A 245 19.60 -5.43 10.29
CA ILE A 245 19.19 -4.11 10.78
C ILE A 245 18.21 -4.31 11.94
N THR A 246 18.59 -3.86 13.15
CA THR A 246 17.83 -4.13 14.37
C THR A 246 16.57 -3.30 14.52
N ASP A 247 16.57 -2.04 14.03
CA ASP A 247 15.42 -1.15 14.12
C ASP A 247 14.34 -1.51 13.09
N PRO A 248 13.10 -1.83 13.50
CA PRO A 248 12.05 -2.24 12.59
C PRO A 248 11.58 -1.12 11.65
N LEU A 249 11.62 0.13 12.11
CA LEU A 249 11.22 1.27 11.26
C LEU A 249 12.24 1.55 10.17
N SER A 250 13.54 1.40 10.46
CA SER A 250 14.60 1.47 9.43
C SER A 250 14.42 0.35 8.38
N ARG A 251 14.10 -0.89 8.80
CA ARG A 251 13.78 -1.96 7.85
C ARG A 251 12.54 -1.64 7.01
N ALA A 252 11.49 -1.05 7.63
CA ALA A 252 10.29 -0.63 6.90
C ALA A 252 10.59 0.42 5.81
N VAL A 253 11.46 1.38 6.09
CA VAL A 253 11.94 2.36 5.09
C VAL A 253 12.64 1.65 3.94
N VAL A 254 13.51 0.68 4.22
CA VAL A 254 14.19 -0.12 3.19
C VAL A 254 13.18 -0.91 2.35
N TRP A 255 12.24 -1.65 2.97
CA TRP A 255 11.23 -2.41 2.25
C TRP A 255 10.36 -1.53 1.35
N THR A 256 9.99 -0.34 1.83
CA THR A 256 9.23 0.66 1.06
C THR A 256 10.05 1.21 -0.11
N ALA A 257 11.35 1.46 0.09
CA ALA A 257 12.25 1.90 -0.98
C ALA A 257 12.42 0.83 -2.07
N LEU A 258 12.64 -0.43 -1.70
CA LEU A 258 12.73 -1.56 -2.64
C LEU A 258 11.42 -1.75 -3.42
N ARG A 259 10.26 -1.67 -2.74
CA ARG A 259 8.95 -1.68 -3.40
C ARG A 259 8.83 -0.59 -4.46
N ASN A 260 9.18 0.66 -4.12
CA ASN A 260 9.14 1.77 -5.05
C ASN A 260 10.13 1.57 -6.22
N ALA A 261 11.31 1.01 -5.96
CA ALA A 261 12.29 0.69 -7.01
C ALA A 261 11.74 -0.31 -8.04
N VAL A 262 11.00 -1.34 -7.60
CA VAL A 262 10.32 -2.27 -8.52
C VAL A 262 9.23 -1.55 -9.32
N ARG A 263 8.38 -0.77 -8.66
CA ARG A 263 7.30 -0.01 -9.32
C ARG A 263 7.80 1.00 -10.35
N ASP A 264 8.98 1.57 -10.10
CA ASP A 264 9.64 2.55 -10.97
C ASP A 264 10.57 1.89 -12.02
N ASN A 265 10.55 0.55 -12.14
CA ASN A 265 11.40 -0.24 -13.05
C ASN A 265 12.90 -0.01 -12.84
N ARG A 266 13.33 0.19 -11.59
CA ARG A 266 14.75 0.35 -11.17
C ARG A 266 15.29 -0.90 -10.45
N LEU A 267 14.42 -1.82 -10.06
CA LEU A 267 14.76 -3.11 -9.48
C LEU A 267 13.92 -4.18 -10.19
N ALA A 268 14.55 -5.24 -10.68
CA ALA A 268 13.83 -6.32 -11.34
C ALA A 268 12.92 -7.06 -10.34
N PRO A 269 11.71 -7.50 -10.77
CA PRO A 269 10.82 -8.31 -9.93
C PRO A 269 11.49 -9.54 -9.31
N ALA A 270 12.36 -10.22 -10.07
CA ALA A 270 13.09 -11.40 -9.59
C ALA A 270 14.08 -11.07 -8.46
N ASP A 271 14.80 -9.94 -8.57
CA ASP A 271 15.73 -9.48 -7.53
C ASP A 271 15.00 -9.11 -6.24
N TYR A 272 13.85 -8.42 -6.37
CA TYR A 272 13.00 -8.17 -5.21
C TYR A 272 12.55 -9.45 -4.51
N LEU A 273 12.10 -10.46 -5.27
CA LEU A 273 11.71 -11.76 -4.72
C LEU A 273 12.90 -12.48 -4.07
N ALA A 274 14.11 -12.34 -4.60
CA ALA A 274 15.32 -12.89 -3.97
C ALA A 274 15.59 -12.23 -2.60
N VAL A 275 15.45 -10.90 -2.49
CA VAL A 275 15.55 -10.20 -1.20
C VAL A 275 14.45 -10.64 -0.23
N VAL A 276 13.20 -10.78 -0.70
CA VAL A 276 12.09 -11.31 0.11
C VAL A 276 12.43 -12.70 0.64
N ARG A 277 12.93 -13.60 -0.22
CA ARG A 277 13.28 -14.97 0.18
C ARG A 277 14.42 -15.03 1.21
N ALA A 278 15.41 -14.14 1.07
CA ALA A 278 16.57 -14.11 1.95
C ALA A 278 16.26 -13.52 3.33
N HIS A 279 15.42 -12.50 3.41
CA HIS A 279 15.31 -11.67 4.61
C HIS A 279 13.95 -11.74 5.32
N LEU A 280 12.84 -11.92 4.57
CA LEU A 280 11.52 -11.89 5.18
C LEU A 280 11.28 -13.05 6.18
N PRO A 281 11.84 -14.26 6.04
CA PRO A 281 11.75 -15.30 7.07
C PRO A 281 12.33 -14.89 8.43
N HIS A 282 13.18 -13.87 8.48
CA HIS A 282 13.81 -13.36 9.69
C HIS A 282 13.12 -12.13 10.28
N GLU A 283 12.05 -11.64 9.63
CA GLU A 283 11.31 -10.47 10.10
C GLU A 283 10.41 -10.81 11.28
N ASP A 284 10.42 -9.96 12.31
CA ASP A 284 9.63 -10.14 13.53
C ASP A 284 8.38 -9.26 13.55
N ASP A 285 8.32 -8.21 12.74
CA ASP A 285 7.17 -7.33 12.63
C ASP A 285 6.12 -7.89 11.65
N ALA A 286 4.95 -8.23 12.18
CA ALA A 286 3.86 -8.82 11.40
C ALA A 286 3.28 -7.84 10.36
N ALA A 287 3.36 -6.52 10.58
CA ALA A 287 2.90 -5.53 9.62
C ALA A 287 3.86 -5.43 8.42
N VAL A 288 5.17 -5.48 8.67
CA VAL A 288 6.19 -5.56 7.60
C VAL A 288 5.96 -6.82 6.77
N VAL A 289 5.85 -7.98 7.41
CA VAL A 289 5.62 -9.25 6.71
C VAL A 289 4.35 -9.20 5.87
N ARG A 290 3.24 -8.69 6.42
CA ARG A 290 1.97 -8.54 5.70
C ARG A 290 2.13 -7.63 4.48
N GLY A 291 2.71 -6.44 4.64
CA GLY A 291 2.87 -5.46 3.56
C GLY A 291 3.77 -5.97 2.44
N VAL A 292 4.90 -6.60 2.78
CA VAL A 292 5.85 -7.18 1.82
C VAL A 292 5.22 -8.35 1.07
N LEU A 293 4.58 -9.31 1.75
CA LEU A 293 3.92 -10.46 1.11
C LEU A 293 2.76 -10.03 0.22
N GLN A 294 1.96 -9.06 0.67
CA GLN A 294 0.85 -8.54 -0.13
C GLN A 294 1.37 -7.94 -1.45
N PHE A 295 2.37 -7.08 -1.40
CA PHE A 295 2.97 -6.50 -2.61
C PHE A 295 3.63 -7.57 -3.49
N ALA A 296 4.42 -8.47 -2.90
CA ALA A 296 5.10 -9.54 -3.60
C ALA A 296 4.11 -10.48 -4.32
N HIS A 297 2.96 -10.76 -3.72
CA HIS A 297 1.93 -11.60 -4.33
C HIS A 297 1.13 -10.81 -5.39
N THR A 298 0.41 -9.75 -4.96
CA THR A 298 -0.62 -9.12 -5.80
C THR A 298 -0.06 -8.26 -6.93
N GLN A 299 1.12 -7.67 -6.75
CA GLN A 299 1.75 -6.86 -7.80
C GLN A 299 2.92 -7.60 -8.45
N VAL A 300 3.88 -8.11 -7.68
CA VAL A 300 5.07 -8.73 -8.29
C VAL A 300 4.72 -10.05 -8.97
N ALA A 301 4.10 -11.01 -8.27
CA ALA A 301 3.79 -12.32 -8.87
C ALA A 301 2.64 -12.23 -9.89
N ASP A 302 1.55 -11.51 -9.58
CA ASP A 302 0.35 -11.52 -10.41
C ASP A 302 0.40 -10.54 -11.59
N GLN A 303 1.07 -9.38 -11.44
CA GLN A 303 1.04 -8.34 -12.47
C GLN A 303 2.39 -8.09 -13.14
N TYR A 304 3.51 -8.14 -12.41
CA TYR A 304 4.84 -7.79 -12.93
C TYR A 304 5.62 -9.00 -13.47
N THR A 305 5.22 -10.20 -13.07
CA THR A 305 5.79 -11.46 -13.56
C THR A 305 4.94 -12.02 -14.70
N THR A 306 5.56 -12.68 -15.70
CA THR A 306 4.82 -13.34 -16.78
C THR A 306 4.09 -14.59 -16.27
N ALA A 307 3.08 -15.04 -17.00
CA ALA A 307 2.29 -16.22 -16.61
C ALA A 307 3.15 -17.48 -16.43
N GLU A 308 4.21 -17.63 -17.23
CA GLU A 308 5.13 -18.77 -17.19
C GLU A 308 5.98 -18.78 -15.92
N ARG A 309 6.40 -17.63 -15.43
CA ARG A 309 7.26 -17.49 -14.23
C ARG A 309 6.48 -17.31 -12.93
N ARG A 310 5.17 -16.99 -13.01
CA ARG A 310 4.31 -16.81 -11.85
C ARG A 310 4.29 -18.00 -10.88
N PRO A 311 4.20 -19.29 -11.33
CA PRO A 311 4.23 -20.44 -10.43
C PRO A 311 5.50 -20.51 -9.58
N GLU A 312 6.67 -20.14 -10.11
CA GLU A 312 7.93 -20.07 -9.38
C GLU A 312 7.88 -19.00 -8.29
N ALA A 313 7.35 -17.81 -8.63
CA ALA A 313 7.17 -16.72 -7.66
C ALA A 313 6.24 -17.13 -6.51
N LEU A 314 5.10 -17.78 -6.81
CA LEU A 314 4.18 -18.28 -5.77
C LEU A 314 4.83 -19.36 -4.89
N ALA A 315 5.62 -20.27 -5.45
CA ALA A 315 6.33 -21.28 -4.70
C ALA A 315 7.33 -20.66 -3.73
N LEU A 316 8.13 -19.67 -4.21
CA LEU A 316 9.10 -18.94 -3.39
C LEU A 316 8.41 -18.22 -2.21
N LEU A 317 7.30 -17.53 -2.45
CA LEU A 317 6.54 -16.86 -1.40
C LEU A 317 5.90 -17.87 -0.42
N GLY A 318 5.40 -18.99 -0.92
CA GLY A 318 4.90 -20.09 -0.10
C GLY A 318 5.96 -20.69 0.82
N ASP A 319 7.18 -20.87 0.32
CA ASP A 319 8.33 -21.34 1.13
C ASP A 319 8.72 -20.31 2.19
N THR A 320 8.69 -19.02 1.85
CA THR A 320 8.90 -17.93 2.82
C THR A 320 7.89 -17.99 3.97
N CYS A 321 6.60 -18.20 3.66
CA CYS A 321 5.55 -18.35 4.69
C CYS A 321 5.79 -19.61 5.56
N ARG A 322 6.21 -20.72 4.98
CA ARG A 322 6.52 -21.95 5.74
C ARG A 322 7.72 -21.75 6.67
N ASP A 323 8.73 -21.01 6.24
CA ASP A 323 9.89 -20.69 7.09
C ASP A 323 9.48 -19.81 8.27
N LEU A 324 8.61 -18.81 8.06
CA LEU A 324 8.02 -18.01 9.14
C LEU A 324 7.25 -18.88 10.14
N LEU A 325 6.44 -19.83 9.67
CA LEU A 325 5.69 -20.74 10.53
C LEU A 325 6.61 -21.65 11.36
N ARG A 326 7.67 -22.19 10.74
CA ARG A 326 8.67 -23.01 11.46
C ARG A 326 9.40 -22.22 12.53
N ARG A 327 9.82 -20.99 12.22
CA ARG A 327 10.53 -20.13 13.16
C ARG A 327 9.67 -19.75 14.38
N THR A 328 8.36 -19.67 14.22
CA THR A 328 7.41 -19.27 15.26
C THR A 328 6.63 -20.45 15.85
N GLU A 329 7.14 -21.68 15.72
CA GLU A 329 6.44 -22.91 16.09
C GLU A 329 6.18 -23.01 17.61
N ASP A 330 7.04 -22.39 18.43
CA ASP A 330 6.87 -22.26 19.88
C ASP A 330 5.74 -21.29 20.30
N GLY A 331 5.10 -20.61 19.36
CA GLY A 331 3.96 -19.74 19.59
C GLY A 331 4.31 -18.33 20.09
N HIS A 332 5.58 -17.94 20.07
CA HIS A 332 6.02 -16.65 20.62
C HIS A 332 5.50 -15.41 19.86
N ASN A 333 5.06 -15.53 18.58
CA ASN A 333 4.49 -14.44 17.79
C ASN A 333 3.21 -14.87 17.06
N PRO A 334 2.04 -14.87 17.73
CA PRO A 334 0.78 -15.31 17.13
C PRO A 334 0.31 -14.45 15.96
N SER A 335 0.62 -13.14 15.96
CA SER A 335 0.27 -12.24 14.85
C SER A 335 1.04 -12.57 13.59
N LEU A 336 2.33 -12.88 13.72
CA LEU A 336 3.17 -13.30 12.59
C LEU A 336 2.72 -14.64 12.04
N ARG A 337 2.40 -15.60 12.92
CA ARG A 337 1.86 -16.93 12.52
C ARG A 337 0.56 -16.79 11.73
N LEU A 338 -0.37 -15.97 12.20
CA LEU A 338 -1.64 -15.72 11.50
C LEU A 338 -1.39 -15.06 10.14
N THR A 339 -0.49 -14.08 10.07
CA THR A 339 -0.11 -13.42 8.82
C THR A 339 0.49 -14.42 7.83
N ALA A 340 1.38 -15.30 8.28
CA ALA A 340 1.97 -16.33 7.43
C ALA A 340 0.92 -17.33 6.91
N VAL A 341 -0.02 -17.80 7.75
CA VAL A 341 -1.11 -18.69 7.31
C VAL A 341 -2.02 -18.01 6.29
N ARG A 342 -2.48 -16.78 6.55
CA ARG A 342 -3.33 -16.03 5.61
C ARG A 342 -2.70 -15.94 4.22
N ASN A 343 -1.42 -15.59 4.15
CA ASN A 343 -0.72 -15.52 2.86
C ASN A 343 -0.52 -16.91 2.25
N LEU A 344 -0.11 -17.91 3.03
CA LEU A 344 0.11 -19.27 2.52
C LEU A 344 -1.15 -19.88 1.88
N LEU A 345 -2.34 -19.61 2.43
CA LEU A 345 -3.61 -20.06 1.83
C LEU A 345 -3.81 -19.49 0.42
N HIS A 346 -3.51 -18.21 0.20
CA HIS A 346 -3.62 -17.59 -1.13
C HIS A 346 -2.54 -18.07 -2.12
N LEU A 347 -1.36 -18.41 -1.62
CA LEU A 347 -0.21 -18.82 -2.43
C LEU A 347 -0.20 -20.31 -2.80
N ALA A 348 -1.01 -21.13 -2.12
CA ALA A 348 -1.02 -22.57 -2.33
C ALA A 348 -1.56 -22.92 -3.72
N THR A 349 -0.84 -23.83 -4.39
CA THR A 349 -1.12 -24.25 -5.76
C THR A 349 -1.53 -25.72 -5.88
N ARG A 350 -1.44 -26.49 -4.79
CA ARG A 350 -1.79 -27.91 -4.75
C ARG A 350 -3.12 -28.14 -4.03
N PRO A 351 -4.16 -28.58 -4.77
CA PRO A 351 -5.49 -28.80 -4.21
C PRO A 351 -5.50 -29.83 -3.06
N GLU A 352 -4.72 -30.90 -3.18
CA GLU A 352 -4.66 -31.97 -2.18
C GLU A 352 -4.18 -31.44 -0.82
N THR A 353 -3.17 -30.58 -0.84
CA THR A 353 -2.65 -29.93 0.38
C THR A 353 -3.69 -29.01 1.03
N LEU A 354 -4.43 -28.27 0.22
CA LEU A 354 -5.50 -27.41 0.72
C LEU A 354 -6.65 -28.21 1.30
N GLN A 355 -7.03 -29.32 0.65
CA GLN A 355 -8.08 -30.22 1.15
C GLN A 355 -7.68 -30.83 2.49
N ASP A 356 -6.46 -31.31 2.64
CA ASP A 356 -5.93 -31.83 3.91
C ASP A 356 -6.02 -30.78 5.03
N TRP A 357 -5.68 -29.51 4.75
CA TRP A 357 -5.78 -28.44 5.74
C TRP A 357 -7.23 -28.11 6.10
N TYR A 358 -8.14 -28.13 5.10
CA TYR A 358 -9.56 -27.88 5.31
C TYR A 358 -10.19 -28.95 6.21
N ASP A 359 -9.90 -30.23 5.95
CA ASP A 359 -10.42 -31.37 6.68
C ASP A 359 -9.83 -31.45 8.11
N ASN A 360 -8.54 -31.19 8.26
CA ASN A 360 -7.88 -31.16 9.56
C ASN A 360 -8.18 -29.88 10.38
N GLY A 361 -8.72 -28.85 9.75
CA GLY A 361 -9.04 -27.57 10.40
C GLY A 361 -7.82 -26.75 10.83
N THR A 362 -6.65 -27.03 10.27
CA THR A 362 -5.39 -26.34 10.59
C THR A 362 -4.38 -26.41 9.45
N VAL A 363 -3.52 -25.39 9.35
CA VAL A 363 -2.31 -25.41 8.53
C VAL A 363 -1.14 -25.83 9.42
N PRO A 364 -0.23 -26.72 8.98
CA PRO A 364 0.92 -27.13 9.78
C PRO A 364 1.72 -25.92 10.30
N GLY A 365 1.95 -25.88 11.62
CA GLY A 365 2.59 -24.76 12.31
C GLY A 365 1.72 -23.51 12.49
N GLY A 366 0.50 -23.51 12.00
CA GLY A 366 -0.45 -22.39 12.10
C GLY A 366 -1.46 -22.52 13.25
N PRO A 367 -2.28 -21.48 13.48
CA PRO A 367 -3.44 -21.55 14.36
C PRO A 367 -4.54 -22.44 13.75
N ALA A 368 -5.55 -22.79 14.57
CA ALA A 368 -6.77 -23.40 14.07
C ALA A 368 -7.48 -22.46 13.07
N LEU A 369 -8.10 -23.06 12.06
CA LEU A 369 -8.84 -22.30 11.04
C LEU A 369 -10.14 -21.75 11.64
N ASP A 370 -10.21 -20.44 11.81
CA ASP A 370 -11.45 -19.73 12.09
C ASP A 370 -12.36 -19.66 10.83
N PRO A 371 -13.59 -19.16 10.94
CA PRO A 371 -14.49 -19.05 9.79
C PRO A 371 -13.90 -18.27 8.61
N GLU A 372 -13.18 -17.17 8.85
CA GLU A 372 -12.54 -16.36 7.79
C GLU A 372 -11.49 -17.16 7.03
N LEU A 373 -10.59 -17.84 7.76
CA LEU A 373 -9.56 -18.68 7.16
C LEU A 373 -10.15 -19.88 6.40
N ARG A 374 -11.26 -20.47 6.90
CA ARG A 374 -11.97 -21.54 6.19
C ARG A 374 -12.54 -21.06 4.87
N TRP A 375 -13.16 -19.89 4.83
CA TRP A 375 -13.65 -19.29 3.58
C TRP A 375 -12.53 -18.92 2.62
N THR A 376 -11.42 -18.41 3.12
CA THR A 376 -10.22 -18.14 2.31
C THR A 376 -9.69 -19.41 1.66
N LEU A 377 -9.59 -20.49 2.44
CA LEU A 377 -9.14 -21.79 1.96
C LEU A 377 -10.12 -22.39 0.94
N LEU A 378 -11.41 -22.36 1.22
CA LEU A 378 -12.45 -22.87 0.31
C LEU A 378 -12.46 -22.05 -1.01
N THR A 379 -12.25 -20.74 -0.93
CA THR A 379 -12.09 -19.89 -2.12
C THR A 379 -10.89 -20.34 -2.95
N ARG A 380 -9.76 -20.65 -2.32
CA ARG A 380 -8.57 -21.13 -3.04
C ARG A 380 -8.80 -22.49 -3.68
N LEU A 381 -9.50 -23.41 -3.00
CA LEU A 381 -9.96 -24.68 -3.60
C LEU A 381 -10.87 -24.43 -4.81
N ALA A 382 -11.80 -23.48 -4.71
CA ALA A 382 -12.67 -23.10 -5.84
C ALA A 382 -11.86 -22.57 -7.02
N VAL A 383 -10.89 -21.68 -6.79
CA VAL A 383 -9.99 -21.17 -7.85
C VAL A 383 -9.29 -22.29 -8.60
N LEU A 384 -8.87 -23.33 -7.87
CA LEU A 384 -8.15 -24.49 -8.43
C LEU A 384 -9.07 -25.60 -8.97
N GLY A 385 -10.41 -25.41 -8.90
CA GLY A 385 -11.38 -26.39 -9.38
C GLY A 385 -11.49 -27.65 -8.50
N ALA A 386 -11.12 -27.55 -7.24
CA ALA A 386 -11.10 -28.67 -6.30
C ALA A 386 -12.26 -28.63 -5.29
N THR A 387 -13.28 -27.83 -5.56
CA THR A 387 -14.54 -27.81 -4.83
C THR A 387 -15.71 -27.50 -5.78
N ASP A 388 -16.94 -27.68 -5.32
CA ASP A 388 -18.16 -27.47 -6.10
C ASP A 388 -19.22 -26.68 -5.35
N GLU A 389 -20.36 -26.40 -5.99
CA GLU A 389 -21.48 -25.68 -5.40
C GLU A 389 -22.06 -26.40 -4.18
N ALA A 390 -22.08 -27.74 -4.16
CA ALA A 390 -22.63 -28.50 -3.03
C ALA A 390 -21.78 -28.30 -1.76
N ALA A 391 -20.45 -28.32 -1.92
CA ALA A 391 -19.53 -28.06 -0.80
C ALA A 391 -19.61 -26.62 -0.31
N ILE A 392 -19.77 -25.64 -1.23
CA ILE A 392 -19.95 -24.22 -0.89
C ILE A 392 -21.26 -24.01 -0.14
N ALA A 393 -22.37 -24.60 -0.60
CA ALA A 393 -23.66 -24.54 0.08
C ALA A 393 -23.61 -25.16 1.47
N ALA A 394 -22.99 -26.34 1.61
CA ALA A 394 -22.81 -26.98 2.92
C ALA A 394 -21.92 -26.17 3.88
N ALA A 395 -20.95 -25.41 3.36
CA ALA A 395 -20.17 -24.48 4.17
C ALA A 395 -21.00 -23.29 4.62
N LEU A 396 -21.85 -22.74 3.76
CA LEU A 396 -22.77 -21.64 4.10
C LEU A 396 -23.83 -22.07 5.12
N ASP A 397 -24.36 -23.28 5.03
CA ASP A 397 -25.30 -23.82 6.04
C ASP A 397 -24.65 -23.89 7.44
N ARG A 398 -23.35 -24.12 7.51
CA ARG A 398 -22.59 -24.11 8.78
C ARG A 398 -22.24 -22.71 9.28
N ASP A 399 -22.16 -21.74 8.40
CA ASP A 399 -21.86 -20.34 8.70
C ASP A 399 -22.81 -19.39 7.95
N PRO A 400 -24.09 -19.28 8.37
CA PRO A 400 -25.07 -18.40 7.72
C PRO A 400 -24.93 -16.92 8.10
N SER A 401 -23.75 -16.51 8.55
CA SER A 401 -23.42 -15.12 8.87
C SER A 401 -23.22 -14.27 7.61
N ALA A 402 -23.13 -12.94 7.78
CA ALA A 402 -22.76 -12.04 6.69
C ALA A 402 -21.41 -12.43 6.05
N THR A 403 -20.42 -12.78 6.88
CA THR A 403 -19.11 -13.29 6.41
C THR A 403 -19.25 -14.57 5.59
N GLY A 404 -20.14 -15.48 6.01
CA GLY A 404 -20.44 -16.71 5.27
C GLY A 404 -21.07 -16.44 3.91
N HIS A 405 -22.03 -15.53 3.83
CA HIS A 405 -22.65 -15.11 2.56
C HIS A 405 -21.63 -14.49 1.59
N GLU A 406 -20.75 -13.63 2.09
CA GLU A 406 -19.66 -13.04 1.28
C GLU A 406 -18.66 -14.12 0.85
N GLY A 407 -18.28 -15.04 1.75
CA GLY A 407 -17.43 -16.17 1.45
C GLY A 407 -17.99 -17.06 0.35
N ALA A 408 -19.27 -17.44 0.46
CA ALA A 408 -19.96 -18.24 -0.53
C ALA A 408 -20.06 -17.54 -1.89
N ALA A 409 -20.37 -16.23 -1.92
CA ALA A 409 -20.41 -15.45 -3.15
C ALA A 409 -19.05 -15.41 -3.84
N ARG A 410 -17.98 -15.21 -3.08
CA ARG A 410 -16.59 -15.25 -3.57
C ARG A 410 -16.22 -16.62 -4.12
N CYS A 411 -16.53 -17.70 -3.41
CA CYS A 411 -16.26 -19.07 -3.84
C CYS A 411 -16.99 -19.41 -5.15
N ARG A 412 -18.29 -19.08 -5.26
CA ARG A 412 -19.09 -19.33 -6.48
C ARG A 412 -18.52 -18.62 -7.69
N ALA A 413 -18.13 -17.34 -7.54
CA ALA A 413 -17.50 -16.56 -8.59
C ALA A 413 -16.11 -17.10 -8.97
N ALA A 414 -15.42 -17.79 -8.05
CA ALA A 414 -14.10 -18.37 -8.26
C ALA A 414 -14.11 -19.74 -8.98
N LEU A 415 -15.24 -20.41 -9.08
CA LEU A 415 -15.33 -21.71 -9.75
C LEU A 415 -14.90 -21.60 -11.23
N PRO A 416 -14.00 -22.49 -11.73
CA PRO A 416 -13.47 -22.45 -13.10
C PRO A 416 -14.40 -23.14 -14.11
N VAL A 417 -15.69 -22.84 -14.06
CA VAL A 417 -16.69 -23.39 -14.98
C VAL A 417 -17.46 -22.27 -15.66
N PRO A 418 -17.78 -22.38 -16.98
CA PRO A 418 -18.42 -21.32 -17.76
C PRO A 418 -19.73 -20.81 -17.14
N GLU A 419 -20.55 -21.73 -16.64
CA GLU A 419 -21.87 -21.42 -16.05
C GLU A 419 -21.73 -20.56 -14.79
N ALA A 420 -20.75 -20.85 -13.92
CA ALA A 420 -20.48 -20.07 -12.71
C ALA A 420 -19.94 -18.69 -13.06
N LYS A 421 -19.04 -18.59 -14.07
CA LYS A 421 -18.54 -17.30 -14.55
C LYS A 421 -19.65 -16.44 -15.14
N GLU A 422 -20.51 -17.01 -15.98
CA GLU A 422 -21.64 -16.28 -16.54
C GLU A 422 -22.62 -15.82 -15.46
N ALA A 423 -22.96 -16.68 -14.49
CA ALA A 423 -23.82 -16.32 -13.37
C ALA A 423 -23.22 -15.19 -12.51
N ALA A 424 -21.91 -15.27 -12.19
CA ALA A 424 -21.22 -14.23 -11.44
C ALA A 424 -21.14 -12.91 -12.20
N PHE A 425 -20.86 -12.93 -13.51
CA PHE A 425 -20.83 -11.74 -14.34
C PHE A 425 -22.20 -11.05 -14.41
N ARG A 426 -23.28 -11.80 -14.59
CA ARG A 426 -24.65 -11.27 -14.55
C ARG A 426 -25.00 -10.70 -13.18
N SER A 427 -24.64 -11.40 -12.11
CA SER A 427 -24.86 -10.90 -10.75
C SER A 427 -24.15 -9.55 -10.53
N LEU A 428 -22.89 -9.41 -10.96
CA LEU A 428 -22.15 -8.16 -10.83
C LEU A 428 -22.77 -7.01 -11.63
N PHE A 429 -23.16 -7.24 -12.87
CA PHE A 429 -23.45 -6.15 -13.79
C PHE A 429 -24.94 -5.98 -14.15
N GLU A 430 -25.80 -6.96 -13.84
CA GLU A 430 -27.22 -6.94 -14.21
C GLU A 430 -28.17 -7.00 -12.99
N ASP A 431 -27.69 -7.45 -11.80
CA ASP A 431 -28.51 -7.55 -10.61
C ASP A 431 -28.46 -6.24 -9.79
N ASP A 432 -29.50 -5.44 -9.89
CA ASP A 432 -29.61 -4.17 -9.16
C ASP A 432 -29.91 -4.34 -7.66
N SER A 433 -30.26 -5.56 -7.21
CA SER A 433 -30.49 -5.87 -5.79
C SER A 433 -29.20 -6.24 -5.04
N LEU A 434 -28.10 -6.51 -5.75
CA LEU A 434 -26.84 -6.93 -5.14
C LEU A 434 -26.27 -5.83 -4.23
N SER A 435 -26.02 -6.18 -2.96
CA SER A 435 -25.42 -5.24 -2.00
C SER A 435 -23.96 -4.92 -2.34
N ASN A 436 -23.45 -3.79 -1.84
CA ASN A 436 -22.04 -3.42 -2.06
C ASN A 436 -21.05 -4.48 -1.54
N TYR A 437 -21.38 -5.13 -0.42
CA TYR A 437 -20.55 -6.20 0.17
C TYR A 437 -20.52 -7.44 -0.72
N LEU A 438 -21.68 -7.91 -1.17
CA LEU A 438 -21.77 -9.07 -2.06
C LEU A 438 -21.20 -8.77 -3.44
N PHE A 439 -21.35 -7.54 -3.96
CA PHE A 439 -20.68 -7.09 -5.18
C PHE A 439 -19.16 -7.24 -5.05
N THR A 440 -18.61 -6.69 -3.96
CA THR A 440 -17.16 -6.75 -3.71
C THR A 440 -16.67 -8.20 -3.57
N ALA A 441 -17.38 -9.04 -2.81
CA ALA A 441 -17.03 -10.45 -2.62
C ALA A 441 -17.07 -11.23 -3.95
N THR A 442 -18.11 -11.03 -4.76
CA THR A 442 -18.26 -11.68 -6.07
C THR A 442 -17.14 -11.23 -7.03
N ALA A 443 -16.85 -9.91 -7.09
CA ALA A 443 -15.79 -9.36 -7.92
C ALA A 443 -14.40 -9.90 -7.54
N GLN A 444 -14.11 -10.05 -6.26
CA GLN A 444 -12.85 -10.65 -5.76
C GLN A 444 -12.69 -12.12 -6.15
N GLY A 445 -13.79 -12.87 -6.28
CA GLY A 445 -13.77 -14.25 -6.75
C GLY A 445 -13.64 -14.39 -8.26
N PHE A 446 -14.06 -13.40 -9.04
CA PHE A 446 -14.25 -13.53 -10.48
C PHE A 446 -12.92 -13.57 -11.26
N TRP A 447 -12.07 -12.56 -11.10
CA TRP A 447 -10.82 -12.42 -11.88
C TRP A 447 -9.66 -13.17 -11.23
N GLN A 448 -9.40 -14.40 -11.72
CA GLN A 448 -8.34 -15.26 -11.19
C GLN A 448 -7.26 -15.49 -12.24
N PRO A 449 -5.97 -15.23 -11.94
CA PRO A 449 -4.88 -15.41 -12.91
C PRO A 449 -4.78 -16.84 -13.45
N GLU A 450 -5.13 -17.84 -12.65
CA GLU A 450 -5.15 -19.26 -13.04
C GLU A 450 -6.17 -19.59 -14.13
N GLN A 451 -7.16 -18.72 -14.33
CA GLN A 451 -8.31 -18.95 -15.20
C GLN A 451 -8.31 -18.02 -16.43
N ALA A 452 -7.15 -17.49 -16.82
CA ALA A 452 -7.01 -16.47 -17.85
C ALA A 452 -7.72 -16.81 -19.16
N ALA A 453 -7.62 -18.06 -19.66
CA ALA A 453 -8.28 -18.49 -20.89
C ALA A 453 -9.81 -18.46 -20.79
N LEU A 454 -10.37 -18.87 -19.66
CA LEU A 454 -11.81 -18.84 -19.39
C LEU A 454 -12.34 -17.40 -19.26
N LEU A 455 -11.51 -16.49 -18.73
CA LEU A 455 -11.88 -15.12 -18.45
C LEU A 455 -11.64 -14.15 -19.64
N ALA A 456 -10.85 -14.55 -20.63
CA ALA A 456 -10.52 -13.69 -21.77
C ALA A 456 -11.75 -13.05 -22.46
N PRO A 457 -12.87 -13.77 -22.73
CA PRO A 457 -14.05 -13.18 -23.35
C PRO A 457 -14.75 -12.12 -22.50
N TYR A 458 -14.54 -12.14 -21.17
CA TYR A 458 -15.17 -11.19 -20.25
C TYR A 458 -14.44 -9.85 -20.20
N VAL A 459 -13.19 -9.75 -20.66
CA VAL A 459 -12.45 -8.50 -20.73
C VAL A 459 -13.15 -7.49 -21.64
N ASP A 460 -13.56 -7.94 -22.83
CA ASP A 460 -14.28 -7.09 -23.79
C ASP A 460 -15.69 -6.72 -23.28
N ARG A 461 -16.35 -7.65 -22.60
CA ARG A 461 -17.69 -7.44 -22.01
C ARG A 461 -17.69 -6.51 -20.79
N TYR A 462 -16.57 -6.41 -20.10
CA TYR A 462 -16.45 -5.65 -18.85
C TYR A 462 -16.75 -4.16 -19.05
N TYR A 463 -16.14 -3.52 -20.04
CA TYR A 463 -16.25 -2.06 -20.19
C TYR A 463 -17.68 -1.57 -20.44
N PRO A 464 -18.45 -2.11 -21.41
CA PRO A 464 -19.84 -1.71 -21.59
C PRO A 464 -20.70 -2.05 -20.36
N ALA A 465 -20.45 -3.18 -19.69
CA ALA A 465 -21.17 -3.57 -18.49
C ALA A 465 -20.91 -2.62 -17.31
N ALA A 466 -19.66 -2.23 -17.08
CA ALA A 466 -19.28 -1.28 -16.04
C ALA A 466 -19.88 0.12 -16.29
N LEU A 467 -19.89 0.59 -17.54
CA LEU A 467 -20.52 1.85 -17.93
C LEU A 467 -22.04 1.80 -17.67
N ALA A 468 -22.71 0.74 -18.07
CA ALA A 468 -24.14 0.55 -17.84
C ALA A 468 -24.49 0.47 -16.34
N LEU A 469 -23.68 -0.24 -15.55
CA LEU A 469 -23.84 -0.30 -14.09
C LEU A 469 -23.69 1.08 -13.45
N ALA A 470 -22.63 1.81 -13.77
CA ALA A 470 -22.35 3.13 -13.21
C ALA A 470 -23.43 4.17 -13.54
N ALA A 471 -24.11 4.05 -14.70
CA ALA A 471 -25.22 4.91 -15.06
C ALA A 471 -26.49 4.63 -14.24
N ARG A 472 -26.66 3.40 -13.71
CA ARG A 472 -27.85 2.99 -12.94
C ARG A 472 -27.66 3.03 -11.43
N ARG A 473 -26.47 2.74 -10.97
CA ARG A 473 -26.14 2.60 -9.54
C ARG A 473 -25.35 3.79 -9.05
N GLY A 474 -25.37 4.04 -7.75
CA GLY A 474 -24.71 5.18 -7.14
C GLY A 474 -23.17 5.18 -7.22
N PRO A 475 -22.50 6.29 -6.83
CA PRO A 475 -21.06 6.48 -6.99
C PRO A 475 -20.20 5.39 -6.34
N ALA A 476 -20.62 4.83 -5.21
CA ALA A 476 -19.88 3.78 -4.51
C ALA A 476 -19.76 2.50 -5.36
N LEU A 477 -20.85 2.07 -6.00
CA LEU A 477 -20.82 0.91 -6.91
C LEU A 477 -20.15 1.22 -8.23
N ALA A 478 -20.27 2.45 -8.75
CA ALA A 478 -19.53 2.89 -9.92
C ALA A 478 -18.01 2.83 -9.67
N GLN A 479 -17.55 3.26 -8.49
CA GLN A 479 -16.15 3.13 -8.08
C GLN A 479 -15.74 1.66 -7.91
N ALA A 480 -16.57 0.84 -7.26
CA ALA A 480 -16.30 -0.58 -7.07
C ALA A 480 -16.22 -1.33 -8.42
N ALA A 481 -17.08 -1.00 -9.37
CA ALA A 481 -17.03 -1.54 -10.73
C ALA A 481 -15.71 -1.22 -11.43
N GLY A 482 -15.23 0.03 -11.31
CA GLY A 482 -13.96 0.46 -11.92
C GLY A 482 -12.71 -0.02 -11.17
N LYS A 483 -12.80 -0.40 -9.89
CA LYS A 483 -11.65 -0.78 -9.06
C LYS A 483 -11.63 -2.28 -8.76
N THR A 484 -12.66 -2.78 -8.06
CA THR A 484 -12.69 -4.16 -7.55
C THR A 484 -13.06 -5.16 -8.64
N ALA A 485 -13.99 -4.78 -9.53
CA ALA A 485 -14.39 -5.64 -10.65
C ALA A 485 -13.56 -5.41 -11.93
N PHE A 486 -12.51 -4.59 -11.88
CA PHE A 486 -11.60 -4.40 -13.03
C PHE A 486 -10.77 -5.67 -13.28
N PRO A 487 -10.52 -6.04 -14.57
CA PRO A 487 -9.77 -7.24 -14.96
C PRO A 487 -8.26 -7.11 -14.69
N THR A 488 -7.84 -6.99 -13.42
CA THR A 488 -6.44 -6.73 -13.04
C THR A 488 -5.48 -7.85 -13.42
N SER A 489 -5.96 -9.09 -13.56
CA SER A 489 -5.15 -10.24 -14.00
C SER A 489 -4.85 -10.25 -15.49
N ALA A 490 -5.62 -9.53 -16.31
CA ALA A 490 -5.47 -9.48 -17.75
C ALA A 490 -4.49 -8.38 -18.22
N VAL A 491 -3.23 -8.45 -17.79
CA VAL A 491 -2.19 -7.46 -18.11
C VAL A 491 -1.66 -7.71 -19.53
N THR A 492 -2.28 -7.05 -20.53
CA THR A 492 -1.89 -7.14 -21.94
C THR A 492 -1.95 -5.79 -22.64
N PRO A 493 -1.12 -5.55 -23.69
CA PRO A 493 -1.21 -4.31 -24.49
C PRO A 493 -2.61 -4.12 -25.13
N ALA A 494 -3.26 -5.22 -25.56
CA ALA A 494 -4.60 -5.16 -26.16
C ALA A 494 -5.66 -4.69 -25.14
N HIS A 495 -5.63 -5.21 -23.92
CA HIS A 495 -6.53 -4.76 -22.85
C HIS A 495 -6.28 -3.29 -22.47
N LEU A 496 -5.01 -2.86 -22.39
CA LEU A 496 -4.68 -1.46 -22.15
C LEU A 496 -5.27 -0.56 -23.23
N ALA A 497 -5.07 -0.90 -24.51
CA ALA A 497 -5.60 -0.13 -25.64
C ALA A 497 -7.13 -0.06 -25.63
N LEU A 498 -7.82 -1.16 -25.32
CA LEU A 498 -9.29 -1.20 -25.19
C LEU A 498 -9.78 -0.26 -24.07
N GLY A 499 -9.13 -0.28 -22.92
CA GLY A 499 -9.48 0.58 -21.79
C GLY A 499 -9.25 2.06 -22.10
N GLU A 500 -8.13 2.41 -22.74
CA GLU A 500 -7.83 3.79 -23.16
C GLU A 500 -8.84 4.30 -24.21
N GLU A 501 -9.21 3.46 -25.17
CA GLU A 501 -10.25 3.77 -26.15
C GLU A 501 -11.61 3.97 -25.46
N THR A 502 -11.95 3.13 -24.49
CA THR A 502 -13.18 3.30 -23.71
C THR A 502 -13.20 4.63 -22.96
N LEU A 503 -12.12 5.01 -22.30
CA LEU A 503 -12.03 6.31 -21.60
C LEU A 503 -12.13 7.50 -22.57
N ARG A 504 -11.62 7.36 -23.78
CA ARG A 504 -11.68 8.40 -24.82
C ARG A 504 -13.09 8.59 -25.39
N THR A 505 -13.83 7.50 -25.58
CA THR A 505 -15.13 7.50 -26.26
C THR A 505 -16.33 7.59 -25.35
N ALA A 506 -16.25 7.06 -24.12
CA ALA A 506 -17.35 7.06 -23.14
C ALA A 506 -17.43 8.41 -22.40
N THR A 507 -17.88 9.46 -23.11
CA THR A 507 -18.00 10.84 -22.55
C THR A 507 -19.01 10.93 -21.42
N GLU A 508 -20.03 10.05 -21.41
CA GLU A 508 -21.09 9.97 -20.41
C GLU A 508 -20.73 9.12 -19.18
N ALA A 509 -19.49 8.61 -19.10
CA ALA A 509 -19.06 7.84 -17.94
C ALA A 509 -19.06 8.71 -16.66
N THR A 510 -19.63 8.17 -15.59
CA THR A 510 -19.67 8.86 -14.29
C THR A 510 -18.27 9.20 -13.79
N PRO A 511 -18.06 10.34 -13.09
CA PRO A 511 -16.74 10.74 -12.60
C PRO A 511 -16.06 9.66 -11.76
N ALA A 512 -16.81 8.96 -10.89
CA ALA A 512 -16.29 7.89 -10.03
C ALA A 512 -15.75 6.70 -10.84
N LEU A 513 -16.49 6.25 -11.87
CA LEU A 513 -16.03 5.17 -12.74
C LEU A 513 -14.83 5.61 -13.59
N ARG A 514 -14.91 6.79 -14.20
CA ARG A 514 -13.83 7.33 -15.04
C ARG A 514 -12.52 7.44 -14.29
N ARG A 515 -12.55 7.99 -13.06
CA ARG A 515 -11.38 8.08 -12.18
C ARG A 515 -10.81 6.69 -11.88
N ALA A 516 -11.65 5.74 -11.47
CA ALA A 516 -11.23 4.39 -11.14
C ALA A 516 -10.60 3.67 -12.33
N LEU A 517 -11.20 3.75 -13.54
CA LEU A 517 -10.65 3.16 -14.75
C LEU A 517 -9.30 3.79 -15.14
N ALA A 518 -9.17 5.12 -15.07
CA ALA A 518 -7.93 5.81 -15.38
C ALA A 518 -6.78 5.33 -14.49
N ASP A 519 -7.04 5.15 -13.20
CA ASP A 519 -6.06 4.65 -12.23
C ASP A 519 -5.65 3.19 -12.50
N GLN A 520 -6.62 2.32 -12.82
CA GLN A 520 -6.33 0.91 -13.15
C GLN A 520 -5.53 0.77 -14.44
N LEU A 521 -5.84 1.58 -15.45
CA LEU A 521 -5.08 1.58 -16.70
C LEU A 521 -3.66 2.14 -16.52
N ASP A 522 -3.45 3.10 -15.61
CA ASP A 522 -2.11 3.55 -15.26
C ASP A 522 -1.30 2.46 -14.55
N ASP A 523 -1.92 1.75 -13.59
CA ASP A 523 -1.28 0.61 -12.93
C ASP A 523 -0.95 -0.51 -13.95
N MET A 524 -1.83 -0.79 -14.91
CA MET A 524 -1.57 -1.75 -15.99
C MET A 524 -0.42 -1.31 -16.91
N ARG A 525 -0.38 -0.03 -17.29
CA ARG A 525 0.73 0.54 -18.09
C ARG A 525 2.06 0.41 -17.34
N ARG A 526 2.06 0.62 -16.03
CA ARG A 526 3.21 0.38 -15.16
C ARG A 526 3.63 -1.09 -15.17
N ALA A 527 2.68 -2.01 -15.03
CA ALA A 527 2.95 -3.44 -15.04
C ALA A 527 3.57 -3.91 -16.37
N LEU A 528 3.08 -3.41 -17.49
CA LEU A 528 3.67 -3.70 -18.81
C LEU A 528 5.12 -3.20 -18.92
N ARG A 529 5.41 -1.97 -18.47
CA ARG A 529 6.78 -1.42 -18.47
C ARG A 529 7.73 -2.25 -17.59
N VAL A 530 7.28 -2.67 -16.40
CA VAL A 530 8.10 -3.50 -15.50
C VAL A 530 8.39 -4.87 -16.13
N ARG A 531 7.39 -5.48 -16.81
CA ARG A 531 7.60 -6.74 -17.55
C ARG A 531 8.57 -6.60 -18.72
N GLU A 532 8.58 -5.45 -19.39
CA GLU A 532 9.51 -5.17 -20.49
C GLU A 532 10.95 -5.02 -19.97
N GLY A 533 11.17 -4.25 -18.92
CA GLY A 533 12.49 -4.07 -18.30
C GLY A 533 13.05 -5.33 -17.63
N ALA A 534 12.20 -6.29 -17.28
CA ALA A 534 12.63 -7.58 -16.71
C ALA A 534 13.08 -8.62 -17.77
N LYS A 535 13.02 -8.27 -19.06
CA LYS A 535 13.48 -9.15 -20.17
C LYS A 535 14.95 -8.98 -20.50
N ASP A 536 15.55 -7.89 -20.08
CA ASP A 536 16.97 -7.57 -20.23
C ASP A 536 17.77 -8.06 -19.00
#